data_8c7ecf030af7f00d338f423416d59ed3
#
_entry.id   8c7ecf030af7f00d338f423416d59ed3
#
_cell.length_a   1.000
_cell.length_b   1.000
_cell.length_c   1.000
_cell.angle_alpha   90.00
_cell.angle_beta   90.00
_cell.angle_gamma   90.00
#
_symmetry.space_group_name_H-M   'P 1'
#
loop_
_entity.id
_entity.type
_entity.pdbx_description
1 polymer ?
#
loop_
_entity_poly.entity_id
_entity_poly.type
_entity_poly.pdbx_seq_one_letter_code
_entity_poly.pdbx_strand_id
1 'polypeptide(L)'
;MKKYFPLLLLLVLPFVSSAQKIDDQPVEFDYIRYPILGLPQNIKAYTSEVIMDYENGVLEMQKLRSEDYATSLKIYEEKYPVEKKKFDSLMVIYNREKDIALAKYDSAIVEYRKKPQVERFVENRILRESEHPRLSMPQYPYVQFPVKPYPTREEYPKLFNKQMLAETYLKLDGYQRSNTNAVKFVVTMLGYDFLDPVLRNESSNVYHTDTKQTTTVIKYWYEISYRHPMNLKMIAPDGKIMLDITFEDLTNYSIFKTQIANNYAPTLDRKALKMSFQDKIVEDNLAYIREYINDYYGYTPLKHTAIIYRIDSKKFNYDTYQKAYEEIVSGFNALSTDRKKAEEKINAAIAIWEEEMKAYDPADTKGRLNSDIAIATRFNLYEAYLWLNKFDQAEEQLSKVIGLKPSKRQEGLVKQYREFLKMQRARF
;
A
#
# COMPACT_ATOMS: atom_id res chain seq x y z
N MET A 1 -74.24 -42.09 -31.16
CA MET A 1 -72.97 -42.79 -31.29
C MET A 1 -71.90 -41.97 -30.52
N LYS A 2 -71.53 -42.42 -29.29
CA LYS A 2 -70.50 -41.80 -28.44
C LYS A 2 -69.19 -42.52 -28.74
N LYS A 3 -68.20 -41.76 -29.30
CA LYS A 3 -66.84 -42.22 -29.53
C LYS A 3 -66.00 -42.01 -28.27
N TYR A 4 -65.60 -43.09 -27.62
CA TYR A 4 -64.65 -43.12 -26.53
C TYR A 4 -63.23 -42.98 -27.14
N PHE A 5 -62.46 -41.93 -26.72
CA PHE A 5 -61.08 -41.78 -27.01
C PHE A 5 -60.27 -42.32 -25.81
N PRO A 6 -59.38 -43.27 -25.93
CA PRO A 6 -58.59 -43.74 -24.78
C PRO A 6 -57.43 -42.72 -24.58
N LEU A 7 -57.43 -42.14 -23.39
CA LEU A 7 -56.38 -41.28 -22.89
C LEU A 7 -55.14 -42.13 -22.56
N LEU A 8 -54.15 -42.13 -23.45
CA LEU A 8 -52.85 -42.79 -23.24
C LEU A 8 -52.03 -41.93 -22.25
N LEU A 9 -52.05 -42.35 -20.96
CA LEU A 9 -51.29 -41.77 -19.90
C LEU A 9 -49.81 -42.15 -20.08
N LEU A 10 -49.02 -41.31 -20.76
CA LEU A 10 -47.56 -41.45 -20.85
C LEU A 10 -46.96 -41.11 -19.48
N LEU A 11 -46.63 -42.15 -18.71
CA LEU A 11 -45.82 -42.08 -17.50
C LEU A 11 -44.40 -41.63 -17.91
N VAL A 12 -44.17 -40.33 -17.86
CA VAL A 12 -42.82 -39.77 -17.89
C VAL A 12 -42.20 -40.02 -16.51
N LEU A 13 -41.52 -41.14 -16.37
CA LEU A 13 -40.63 -41.36 -15.24
C LEU A 13 -39.52 -40.31 -15.33
N PRO A 14 -39.33 -39.47 -14.30
CA PRO A 14 -38.15 -38.63 -14.26
C PRO A 14 -36.95 -39.58 -14.13
N PHE A 15 -36.19 -39.73 -15.20
CA PHE A 15 -34.82 -40.24 -15.09
C PHE A 15 -34.05 -39.27 -14.20
N VAL A 16 -34.05 -39.50 -12.89
CA VAL A 16 -33.12 -38.89 -11.97
C VAL A 16 -31.76 -39.45 -12.38
N SER A 17 -31.10 -38.75 -13.27
CA SER A 17 -29.70 -38.99 -13.56
C SER A 17 -28.96 -38.76 -12.24
N SER A 18 -28.62 -39.83 -11.56
CA SER A 18 -27.74 -39.77 -10.37
C SER A 18 -26.32 -39.44 -10.86
N ALA A 19 -26.10 -38.17 -11.16
CA ALA A 19 -24.78 -37.68 -11.55
C ALA A 19 -23.83 -37.95 -10.40
N GLN A 20 -22.64 -38.42 -10.73
CA GLN A 20 -21.50 -38.43 -9.81
C GLN A 20 -21.18 -36.97 -9.47
N LYS A 21 -21.10 -36.67 -8.19
CA LYS A 21 -20.76 -35.31 -7.72
C LYS A 21 -19.29 -35.26 -7.35
N ILE A 22 -18.56 -34.36 -7.95
CA ILE A 22 -17.21 -34.00 -7.56
C ILE A 22 -17.33 -32.69 -6.78
N ASP A 23 -16.81 -32.67 -5.56
CA ASP A 23 -16.92 -31.56 -4.63
C ASP A 23 -15.54 -31.03 -4.28
N ASP A 24 -15.34 -29.75 -4.59
CA ASP A 24 -14.07 -29.05 -4.34
C ASP A 24 -13.99 -28.72 -2.84
N GLN A 25 -13.10 -29.36 -2.08
CA GLN A 25 -12.92 -29.13 -0.65
C GLN A 25 -11.64 -28.35 -0.39
N PRO A 26 -11.71 -27.09 0.05
CA PRO A 26 -10.54 -26.33 0.47
C PRO A 26 -10.01 -26.90 1.80
N VAL A 27 -8.74 -27.26 1.84
CA VAL A 27 -8.03 -27.71 3.03
C VAL A 27 -6.95 -26.69 3.35
N GLU A 28 -7.13 -25.93 4.43
CA GLU A 28 -6.14 -24.95 4.90
C GLU A 28 -5.21 -25.62 5.91
N PHE A 29 -3.91 -25.37 5.77
CA PHE A 29 -2.88 -25.90 6.67
C PHE A 29 -1.65 -25.00 6.72
N ASP A 30 -0.87 -25.13 7.81
CA ASP A 30 0.38 -24.43 7.99
C ASP A 30 1.56 -25.25 7.46
N TYR A 31 2.51 -24.58 6.82
CA TYR A 31 3.76 -25.22 6.37
C TYR A 31 4.94 -24.26 6.54
N ILE A 32 6.16 -24.81 6.53
CA ILE A 32 7.39 -24.02 6.52
C ILE A 32 7.88 -23.89 5.09
N ARG A 33 7.95 -22.66 4.58
CA ARG A 33 8.59 -22.36 3.32
C ARG A 33 10.10 -22.36 3.52
N TYR A 34 10.80 -23.25 2.83
CA TYR A 34 12.25 -23.34 2.87
C TYR A 34 12.91 -22.19 2.08
N PRO A 35 14.09 -21.72 2.48
CA PRO A 35 14.83 -20.71 1.73
C PRO A 35 15.36 -21.25 0.41
N ILE A 36 15.57 -20.36 -0.59
CA ILE A 36 16.16 -20.73 -1.88
C ILE A 36 17.66 -21.09 -1.73
N LEU A 37 18.41 -20.31 -0.94
CA LEU A 37 19.84 -20.51 -0.75
C LEU A 37 20.19 -21.06 0.65
N GLY A 38 19.48 -20.58 1.67
CA GLY A 38 19.81 -20.87 3.07
C GLY A 38 21.09 -20.20 3.56
N LEU A 39 21.31 -20.26 4.87
CA LEU A 39 22.57 -19.84 5.49
C LEU A 39 23.46 -21.05 5.75
N PRO A 40 24.81 -20.85 5.84
CA PRO A 40 25.71 -21.89 6.31
C PRO A 40 25.26 -22.50 7.65
N GLN A 41 25.41 -23.83 7.80
CA GLN A 41 24.86 -24.57 8.94
C GLN A 41 25.38 -24.11 10.31
N ASN A 42 26.54 -23.49 10.37
CA ASN A 42 27.13 -22.94 11.59
C ASN A 42 26.52 -21.61 12.02
N ILE A 43 25.71 -20.93 11.17
CA ILE A 43 25.03 -19.68 11.49
C ILE A 43 23.64 -20.03 12.02
N LYS A 44 23.36 -19.66 13.28
CA LYS A 44 22.06 -19.93 13.94
C LYS A 44 21.33 -18.67 14.38
N ALA A 45 21.97 -17.51 14.19
CA ALA A 45 21.43 -16.23 14.64
C ALA A 45 21.63 -15.15 13.58
N TYR A 46 20.90 -14.05 13.74
CA TYR A 46 21.06 -12.86 12.93
C TYR A 46 21.05 -11.60 13.78
N THR A 47 21.64 -10.53 13.25
CA THR A 47 21.46 -9.16 13.70
C THR A 47 21.16 -8.26 12.52
N SER A 48 20.57 -7.11 12.76
CA SER A 48 20.20 -6.18 11.69
C SER A 48 20.42 -4.73 12.09
N GLU A 49 20.78 -3.92 11.10
CA GLU A 49 21.05 -2.49 11.22
C GLU A 49 20.45 -1.74 10.04
N VAL A 50 19.95 -0.54 10.30
CA VAL A 50 19.53 0.42 9.26
C VAL A 50 20.44 1.63 9.34
N ILE A 51 20.94 2.07 8.18
CA ILE A 51 21.78 3.26 8.02
C ILE A 51 21.03 4.23 7.11
N MET A 52 21.03 5.52 7.44
CA MET A 52 20.55 6.60 6.57
C MET A 52 21.77 7.38 6.07
N ASP A 53 22.13 7.21 4.80
CA ASP A 53 23.30 7.83 4.21
C ASP A 53 23.21 9.37 4.18
N TYR A 54 21.96 9.87 4.11
CA TYR A 54 21.64 11.30 4.11
C TYR A 54 21.56 11.95 5.51
N GLU A 55 21.71 11.19 6.60
CA GLU A 55 21.48 11.67 7.98
C GLU A 55 22.36 12.85 8.34
N ASN A 56 23.67 12.76 8.08
CA ASN A 56 24.62 13.84 8.41
C ASN A 56 24.31 15.12 7.65
N GLY A 57 23.96 15.03 6.37
CA GLY A 57 23.58 16.18 5.57
C GLY A 57 22.33 16.89 6.09
N VAL A 58 21.32 16.11 6.53
CA VAL A 58 20.11 16.66 7.16
C VAL A 58 20.42 17.36 8.47
N LEU A 59 21.22 16.76 9.33
CA LEU A 59 21.60 17.33 10.63
C LEU A 59 22.41 18.62 10.46
N GLU A 60 23.33 18.67 9.49
CA GLU A 60 24.11 19.87 9.17
C GLU A 60 23.22 21.00 8.66
N MET A 61 22.31 20.72 7.73
CA MET A 61 21.34 21.72 7.26
C MET A 61 20.44 22.25 8.37
N GLN A 62 19.97 21.37 9.28
CA GLN A 62 19.17 21.79 10.43
C GLN A 62 19.95 22.75 11.34
N LYS A 63 21.23 22.46 11.57
CA LYS A 63 22.12 23.32 12.36
C LYS A 63 22.29 24.70 11.73
N LEU A 64 22.68 24.76 10.43
CA LEU A 64 22.85 26.00 9.70
C LEU A 64 21.60 26.88 9.75
N ARG A 65 20.43 26.32 9.56
CA ARG A 65 19.18 27.08 9.60
C ARG A 65 18.79 27.56 10.99
N SER A 66 19.10 26.76 12.01
CA SER A 66 18.92 27.21 13.40
C SER A 66 19.79 28.42 13.70
N GLU A 67 21.03 28.45 13.20
CA GLU A 67 21.97 29.55 13.34
C GLU A 67 21.51 30.80 12.56
N ASP A 68 21.05 30.62 11.31
CA ASP A 68 20.50 31.71 10.48
C ASP A 68 19.23 32.31 11.10
N TYR A 69 18.33 31.46 11.61
CA TYR A 69 17.14 31.92 12.31
C TYR A 69 17.50 32.71 13.58
N ALA A 70 18.41 32.21 14.40
CA ALA A 70 18.87 32.90 15.61
C ALA A 70 19.50 34.27 15.28
N THR A 71 20.31 34.32 14.23
CA THR A 71 20.93 35.58 13.75
C THR A 71 19.86 36.57 13.28
N SER A 72 18.92 36.12 12.48
CA SER A 72 17.81 36.94 11.97
C SER A 72 16.90 37.43 13.09
N LEU A 73 16.64 36.58 14.10
CA LEU A 73 15.87 36.97 15.26
C LEU A 73 16.55 38.04 16.08
N LYS A 74 17.86 37.93 16.30
CA LYS A 74 18.66 38.95 17.00
C LYS A 74 18.60 40.29 16.27
N ILE A 75 18.77 40.30 14.95
CA ILE A 75 18.66 41.54 14.14
C ILE A 75 17.26 42.17 14.28
N TYR A 76 16.22 41.35 14.29
CA TYR A 76 14.84 41.81 14.52
C TYR A 76 14.69 42.43 15.91
N GLU A 77 15.15 41.76 16.96
CA GLU A 77 15.06 42.21 18.34
C GLU A 77 15.84 43.53 18.59
N GLU A 78 16.94 43.74 17.88
CA GLU A 78 17.68 44.99 17.94
C GLU A 78 16.99 46.13 17.17
N LYS A 79 16.47 45.89 15.99
CA LYS A 79 15.88 46.93 15.13
C LYS A 79 14.44 47.31 15.49
N TYR A 80 13.63 46.35 15.88
CA TYR A 80 12.19 46.58 16.15
C TYR A 80 11.94 47.63 17.24
N PRO A 81 12.62 47.64 18.41
CA PRO A 81 12.41 48.66 19.44
C PRO A 81 12.79 50.06 18.97
N VAL A 82 13.83 50.17 18.12
CA VAL A 82 14.28 51.44 17.57
C VAL A 82 13.23 52.04 16.64
N GLU A 83 12.76 51.25 15.68
CA GLU A 83 11.71 51.69 14.73
C GLU A 83 10.38 51.95 15.44
N LYS A 84 10.04 51.18 16.48
CA LYS A 84 8.87 51.39 17.30
C LYS A 84 8.96 52.74 18.04
N LYS A 85 10.07 53.03 18.68
CA LYS A 85 10.29 54.33 19.39
C LYS A 85 10.16 55.49 18.41
N LYS A 86 10.71 55.39 17.20
CA LYS A 86 10.57 56.37 16.15
C LYS A 86 9.10 56.57 15.74
N PHE A 87 8.37 55.48 15.52
CA PHE A 87 6.94 55.52 15.21
C PHE A 87 6.13 56.18 16.36
N ASP A 88 6.37 55.77 17.59
CA ASP A 88 5.67 56.33 18.75
C ASP A 88 5.93 57.85 18.88
N SER A 89 7.15 58.31 18.60
CA SER A 89 7.50 59.77 18.60
C SER A 89 6.77 60.51 17.49
N LEU A 90 6.70 59.94 16.27
CA LEU A 90 5.94 60.53 15.17
C LEU A 90 4.43 60.54 15.43
N MET A 91 3.91 59.51 16.13
CA MET A 91 2.51 59.48 16.53
C MET A 91 2.15 60.58 17.52
N VAL A 92 3.04 60.95 18.45
CA VAL A 92 2.83 62.09 19.35
C VAL A 92 2.66 63.39 18.54
N ILE A 93 3.53 63.63 17.57
CA ILE A 93 3.46 64.79 16.68
C ILE A 93 2.17 64.78 15.88
N TYR A 94 1.87 63.67 15.23
CA TYR A 94 0.64 63.46 14.45
C TYR A 94 -0.63 63.75 15.27
N ASN A 95 -0.72 63.21 16.48
CA ASN A 95 -1.87 63.44 17.34
C ASN A 95 -2.03 64.92 17.70
N ARG A 96 -0.94 65.62 18.04
CA ARG A 96 -0.96 67.06 18.31
C ARG A 96 -1.42 67.86 17.08
N GLU A 97 -0.89 67.58 15.89
CA GLU A 97 -1.27 68.27 14.66
C GLU A 97 -2.73 67.96 14.27
N LYS A 98 -3.19 66.69 14.49
CA LYS A 98 -4.58 66.29 14.30
C LYS A 98 -5.52 67.07 15.20
N ASP A 99 -5.20 67.24 16.49
CA ASP A 99 -6.02 68.00 17.44
C ASP A 99 -6.07 69.49 17.04
N ILE A 100 -4.97 70.04 16.59
CA ILE A 100 -4.95 71.44 16.08
C ILE A 100 -5.80 71.55 14.80
N ALA A 101 -5.73 70.59 13.87
CA ALA A 101 -6.51 70.57 12.64
C ALA A 101 -8.02 70.47 12.93
N LEU A 102 -8.41 69.62 13.88
CA LEU A 102 -9.79 69.49 14.34
C LEU A 102 -10.31 70.79 14.99
N ALA A 103 -9.55 71.41 15.90
CA ALA A 103 -9.93 72.64 16.56
C ALA A 103 -10.10 73.79 15.54
N LYS A 104 -9.20 73.90 14.56
CA LYS A 104 -9.34 74.87 13.46
C LYS A 104 -10.60 74.62 12.61
N TYR A 105 -10.87 73.36 12.28
CA TYR A 105 -12.03 72.99 11.51
C TYR A 105 -13.32 73.33 12.27
N ASP A 106 -13.40 72.96 13.56
CA ASP A 106 -14.58 73.27 14.41
C ASP A 106 -14.83 74.77 14.51
N SER A 107 -13.75 75.56 14.71
CA SER A 107 -13.82 77.05 14.72
C SER A 107 -14.33 77.57 13.38
N ALA A 108 -13.79 77.08 12.26
CA ALA A 108 -14.22 77.51 10.93
C ALA A 108 -15.70 77.13 10.64
N ILE A 109 -16.14 75.93 11.09
CA ILE A 109 -17.57 75.52 10.98
C ILE A 109 -18.49 76.44 11.79
N VAL A 110 -18.07 76.84 13.01
CA VAL A 110 -18.84 77.76 13.85
C VAL A 110 -18.97 79.12 13.13
N GLU A 111 -17.91 79.67 12.62
CA GLU A 111 -17.91 80.93 11.86
C GLU A 111 -18.74 80.84 10.58
N TYR A 112 -18.61 79.75 9.81
CA TYR A 112 -19.40 79.51 8.61
C TYR A 112 -20.92 79.41 8.93
N ARG A 113 -21.30 78.84 10.07
CA ARG A 113 -22.69 78.73 10.51
C ARG A 113 -23.29 80.09 10.95
N LYS A 114 -22.49 81.08 11.41
CA LYS A 114 -22.91 82.39 11.75
C LYS A 114 -23.27 83.27 10.53
N LYS A 115 -22.79 82.98 9.33
CA LYS A 115 -23.12 83.69 8.08
C LYS A 115 -24.60 83.45 7.78
N PRO A 116 -25.35 84.56 7.28
CA PRO A 116 -26.70 84.40 6.84
C PRO A 116 -26.89 83.29 5.79
N GLN A 117 -28.05 82.66 5.80
CA GLN A 117 -28.38 81.57 4.90
C GLN A 117 -28.29 81.92 3.42
N VAL A 118 -28.69 83.16 3.09
CA VAL A 118 -28.67 83.72 1.74
C VAL A 118 -27.21 83.90 1.26
N GLU A 119 -26.31 84.39 2.11
CA GLU A 119 -24.91 84.61 1.81
C GLU A 119 -24.21 83.24 1.56
N ARG A 120 -24.45 82.28 2.38
CA ARG A 120 -23.97 80.92 2.18
C ARG A 120 -24.45 80.26 0.87
N PHE A 121 -25.70 80.57 0.47
CA PHE A 121 -26.28 80.09 -0.77
C PHE A 121 -25.62 80.77 -2.00
N VAL A 122 -25.43 82.09 -1.99
CA VAL A 122 -24.74 82.81 -3.06
C VAL A 122 -23.30 82.34 -3.26
N GLU A 123 -22.57 82.29 -2.17
CA GLU A 123 -21.15 81.79 -2.20
C GLU A 123 -21.06 80.38 -2.76
N ASN A 124 -21.86 79.45 -2.32
CA ASN A 124 -21.80 78.06 -2.74
C ASN A 124 -22.36 77.81 -4.17
N ARG A 125 -23.43 78.48 -4.57
CA ARG A 125 -24.10 78.18 -5.85
C ARG A 125 -23.79 79.12 -6.98
N ILE A 126 -23.62 80.42 -6.66
CA ILE A 126 -23.43 81.42 -7.69
C ILE A 126 -21.93 81.66 -7.95
N LEU A 127 -21.16 81.87 -6.92
CA LEU A 127 -19.75 82.17 -7.07
C LEU A 127 -18.90 80.88 -7.24
N ARG A 128 -19.49 79.71 -6.95
CA ARG A 128 -18.82 78.42 -6.93
C ARG A 128 -17.53 78.42 -6.06
N GLU A 129 -17.36 79.39 -5.22
CA GLU A 129 -16.33 79.43 -4.20
C GLU A 129 -16.86 78.71 -2.99
N SER A 130 -16.52 77.44 -2.87
CA SER A 130 -16.94 76.64 -1.73
C SER A 130 -16.16 77.08 -0.49
N GLU A 131 -16.72 78.02 0.27
CA GLU A 131 -16.20 78.41 1.58
C GLU A 131 -16.55 77.36 2.69
N HIS A 132 -17.20 76.26 2.32
CA HIS A 132 -17.46 75.22 3.30
C HIS A 132 -16.11 74.73 3.86
N PRO A 133 -15.87 74.87 5.17
CA PRO A 133 -14.64 74.42 5.77
C PRO A 133 -14.36 72.95 5.45
N ARG A 134 -13.16 72.64 5.03
CA ARG A 134 -12.70 71.31 4.76
C ARG A 134 -11.73 70.89 5.85
N LEU A 135 -11.93 69.67 6.41
CA LEU A 135 -11.04 69.10 7.34
C LEU A 135 -9.76 68.60 6.58
N SER A 136 -8.63 69.20 6.83
CA SER A 136 -7.35 68.79 6.32
C SER A 136 -6.61 68.05 7.46
N MET A 137 -6.59 66.76 7.40
CA MET A 137 -5.87 65.94 8.39
C MET A 137 -4.38 65.86 8.05
N PRO A 138 -3.50 65.86 9.05
CA PRO A 138 -2.09 65.60 8.82
C PRO A 138 -1.84 64.19 8.26
N GLN A 139 -0.75 64.03 7.57
CA GLN A 139 -0.36 62.72 7.02
C GLN A 139 -0.06 61.77 8.14
N TYR A 140 -0.68 60.55 8.10
CA TYR A 140 -0.39 59.51 9.07
C TYR A 140 1.09 59.05 8.96
N PRO A 141 1.82 58.94 10.07
CA PRO A 141 3.22 58.58 10.02
C PRO A 141 3.40 57.14 9.52
N TYR A 142 4.34 56.97 8.62
CA TYR A 142 4.74 55.68 8.08
C TYR A 142 6.17 55.37 8.55
N VAL A 143 6.33 54.18 9.16
CA VAL A 143 7.60 53.59 9.53
C VAL A 143 7.63 52.15 9.05
N GLN A 144 8.70 51.77 8.36
CA GLN A 144 8.88 50.41 7.92
C GLN A 144 9.41 49.52 9.08
N PHE A 145 8.54 48.76 9.70
CA PHE A 145 8.93 47.82 10.74
C PHE A 145 9.67 46.64 10.15
N PRO A 146 10.71 46.13 10.84
CA PRO A 146 11.30 44.85 10.47
C PRO A 146 10.31 43.71 10.67
N VAL A 147 10.31 42.77 9.71
CA VAL A 147 9.46 41.60 9.78
C VAL A 147 10.08 40.58 10.73
N LYS A 148 9.29 40.06 11.66
CA LYS A 148 9.73 39.02 12.58
C LYS A 148 10.06 37.74 11.78
N PRO A 149 11.27 37.20 11.87
CA PRO A 149 11.60 35.97 11.20
C PRO A 149 10.80 34.79 11.78
N TYR A 150 10.47 33.86 10.93
CA TYR A 150 9.86 32.58 11.33
C TYR A 150 10.81 31.46 10.92
N PRO A 151 10.90 30.37 11.71
CA PRO A 151 11.67 29.21 11.31
C PRO A 151 11.09 28.65 10.02
N THR A 152 11.90 28.60 8.98
CA THR A 152 11.50 27.99 7.69
C THR A 152 11.37 26.49 7.87
N ARG A 153 10.18 25.96 7.64
CA ARG A 153 9.98 24.52 7.45
C ARG A 153 10.35 24.18 6.02
N GLU A 154 11.58 23.75 5.81
CA GLU A 154 11.95 23.20 4.53
C GLU A 154 11.83 21.69 4.51
N GLU A 155 11.72 21.13 3.28
CA GLU A 155 11.64 19.69 3.07
C GLU A 155 13.01 19.08 3.30
N TYR A 156 13.18 18.34 4.39
CA TYR A 156 14.30 17.43 4.55
C TYR A 156 13.80 16.02 4.36
N PRO A 157 14.63 15.07 3.95
CA PRO A 157 14.31 13.69 4.22
C PRO A 157 14.05 13.49 5.71
N LYS A 158 12.98 12.78 6.06
CA LYS A 158 12.65 12.48 7.46
C LYS A 158 13.75 11.59 8.05
N LEU A 159 14.18 11.90 9.26
CA LEU A 159 15.03 11.02 10.05
C LEU A 159 14.17 10.02 10.83
N PHE A 160 14.50 8.76 10.75
CA PHE A 160 13.80 7.66 11.38
C PHE A 160 14.57 7.10 12.56
N ASN A 161 13.89 6.42 13.47
CA ASN A 161 14.56 5.62 14.48
C ASN A 161 15.11 4.33 13.85
N LYS A 162 16.40 4.31 13.57
CA LYS A 162 17.11 3.21 12.88
C LYS A 162 16.96 1.89 13.60
N GLN A 163 17.05 1.89 14.93
CA GLN A 163 16.90 0.69 15.74
C GLN A 163 15.48 0.13 15.61
N MET A 164 14.46 0.97 15.77
CA MET A 164 13.06 0.55 15.64
C MET A 164 12.78 -0.02 14.25
N LEU A 165 13.29 0.60 13.17
CA LEU A 165 13.13 0.07 11.82
C LEU A 165 13.79 -1.30 11.67
N ALA A 166 15.03 -1.46 12.15
CA ALA A 166 15.75 -2.73 12.08
C ALA A 166 15.03 -3.84 12.88
N GLU A 167 14.50 -3.51 14.07
CA GLU A 167 13.79 -4.48 14.91
C GLU A 167 12.42 -4.86 14.38
N THR A 168 11.73 -3.92 13.73
CA THR A 168 10.38 -4.15 13.22
C THR A 168 10.39 -4.88 11.89
N TYR A 169 11.22 -4.42 10.95
CA TYR A 169 11.14 -4.86 9.55
C TYR A 169 12.22 -5.88 9.17
N LEU A 170 13.42 -5.84 9.76
CA LEU A 170 14.51 -6.74 9.36
C LEU A 170 14.57 -7.98 10.26
N LYS A 171 13.61 -8.89 10.05
CA LYS A 171 13.51 -10.17 10.76
C LYS A 171 13.83 -11.30 9.81
N LEU A 172 14.60 -12.30 10.30
CA LEU A 172 14.89 -13.54 9.59
C LEU A 172 14.11 -14.68 10.26
N ASP A 173 13.13 -15.21 9.53
CA ASP A 173 12.28 -16.27 10.05
C ASP A 173 13.05 -17.58 10.24
N GLY A 174 12.80 -18.27 11.34
CA GLY A 174 13.48 -19.50 11.72
C GLY A 174 14.83 -19.30 12.43
N TYR A 175 15.27 -18.04 12.64
CA TYR A 175 16.52 -17.73 13.34
C TYR A 175 16.27 -16.82 14.53
N GLN A 176 17.13 -16.92 15.54
CA GLN A 176 17.08 -16.05 16.72
C GLN A 176 17.88 -14.76 16.48
N ARG A 177 17.37 -13.64 17.01
CA ARG A 177 18.12 -12.38 17.03
C ARG A 177 19.20 -12.44 18.13
N SER A 178 20.47 -12.32 17.75
CA SER A 178 21.61 -12.32 18.66
C SER A 178 22.81 -11.65 18.00
N ASN A 179 23.75 -11.16 18.80
CA ASN A 179 25.00 -10.60 18.29
C ASN A 179 26.14 -11.66 18.26
N THR A 180 25.89 -12.86 18.78
CA THR A 180 26.91 -13.92 18.86
C THR A 180 26.76 -14.87 17.69
N ASN A 181 27.83 -15.05 16.91
CA ASN A 181 27.89 -15.93 15.73
C ASN A 181 26.68 -15.70 14.78
N ALA A 182 26.36 -14.44 14.54
CA ALA A 182 25.21 -14.02 13.78
C ALA A 182 25.61 -13.48 12.40
N VAL A 183 24.79 -13.76 11.40
CA VAL A 183 24.83 -12.98 10.15
C VAL A 183 24.29 -11.58 10.41
N LYS A 184 24.95 -10.55 9.90
CA LYS A 184 24.52 -9.16 10.01
C LYS A 184 23.91 -8.68 8.71
N PHE A 185 22.66 -8.24 8.76
CA PHE A 185 21.98 -7.52 7.68
C PHE A 185 22.14 -6.02 7.91
N VAL A 186 22.67 -5.31 6.94
CA VAL A 186 22.78 -3.84 6.95
C VAL A 186 22.00 -3.31 5.77
N VAL A 187 20.95 -2.54 6.04
CA VAL A 187 20.16 -1.84 5.02
C VAL A 187 20.57 -0.38 5.04
N THR A 188 21.08 0.12 3.90
CA THR A 188 21.42 1.53 3.73
C THR A 188 20.37 2.22 2.89
N MET A 189 19.71 3.22 3.45
CA MET A 189 18.76 4.10 2.79
C MET A 189 19.54 5.24 2.12
N LEU A 190 19.53 5.31 0.77
CA LEU A 190 20.35 6.22 -0.02
C LEU A 190 19.71 7.60 -0.23
N GLY A 191 18.50 7.82 0.28
CA GLY A 191 17.77 9.08 0.17
C GLY A 191 16.54 8.99 -0.72
N TYR A 192 15.87 10.12 -0.89
CA TYR A 192 14.62 10.23 -1.65
C TYR A 192 14.81 11.12 -2.87
N ASP A 193 14.17 10.75 -3.95
CA ASP A 193 14.02 11.59 -5.12
C ASP A 193 12.52 11.69 -5.48
N PHE A 194 11.99 12.91 -5.54
CA PHE A 194 10.60 13.20 -5.81
C PHE A 194 10.51 14.16 -7.00
N LEU A 195 9.74 13.75 -8.01
CA LEU A 195 9.36 14.65 -9.08
C LEU A 195 8.14 15.50 -8.67
N ASP A 196 7.91 16.58 -9.41
CA ASP A 196 6.77 17.45 -9.15
C ASP A 196 5.45 16.70 -9.35
N PRO A 197 4.46 16.91 -8.46
CA PRO A 197 3.14 16.31 -8.59
C PRO A 197 2.42 16.76 -9.85
N VAL A 198 1.87 15.81 -10.58
CA VAL A 198 1.08 16.05 -11.81
C VAL A 198 -0.40 15.84 -11.51
N LEU A 199 -1.22 16.86 -11.76
CA LEU A 199 -2.68 16.72 -11.67
C LEU A 199 -3.18 15.84 -12.82
N ARG A 200 -3.97 14.82 -12.47
CA ARG A 200 -4.66 13.94 -13.42
C ARG A 200 -6.16 14.08 -13.24
N ASN A 201 -6.88 13.84 -14.31
CA ASN A 201 -8.33 13.73 -14.27
C ASN A 201 -8.82 12.61 -15.19
N GLU A 202 -9.98 12.07 -14.84
CA GLU A 202 -10.71 11.09 -15.64
C GLU A 202 -12.20 11.41 -15.53
N SER A 203 -12.90 11.44 -16.66
CA SER A 203 -14.35 11.60 -16.69
C SER A 203 -15.03 10.24 -16.85
N SER A 204 -16.06 10.01 -16.05
CA SER A 204 -16.90 8.82 -16.15
C SER A 204 -18.37 9.19 -16.10
N ASN A 205 -19.19 8.52 -16.91
CA ASN A 205 -20.64 8.68 -16.86
C ASN A 205 -21.21 7.68 -15.84
N VAL A 206 -21.90 8.20 -14.84
CA VAL A 206 -22.59 7.41 -13.80
C VAL A 206 -24.08 7.46 -14.08
N TYR A 207 -24.67 6.30 -14.33
CA TYR A 207 -26.13 6.17 -14.47
C TYR A 207 -26.78 5.96 -13.12
N HIS A 208 -27.69 6.84 -12.75
CA HIS A 208 -28.47 6.76 -11.51
C HIS A 208 -29.80 6.04 -11.77
N THR A 209 -29.96 4.87 -11.19
CA THR A 209 -31.14 4.02 -11.41
C THR A 209 -32.44 4.58 -10.82
N ASP A 210 -32.33 5.37 -9.76
CA ASP A 210 -33.42 6.05 -9.06
C ASP A 210 -34.00 7.23 -9.87
N THR A 211 -33.14 8.03 -10.47
CA THR A 211 -33.53 9.21 -11.27
C THR A 211 -33.59 8.95 -12.76
N LYS A 212 -33.10 7.78 -13.23
CA LYS A 212 -32.93 7.41 -14.66
C LYS A 212 -32.10 8.44 -15.44
N GLN A 213 -31.20 9.15 -14.77
CA GLN A 213 -30.33 10.15 -15.37
C GLN A 213 -28.89 9.70 -15.37
N THR A 214 -28.14 10.12 -16.38
CA THR A 214 -26.71 9.95 -16.45
C THR A 214 -26.03 11.26 -16.06
N THR A 215 -25.18 11.24 -15.06
CA THR A 215 -24.34 12.39 -14.69
C THR A 215 -22.89 12.10 -15.02
N THR A 216 -22.18 13.13 -15.52
CA THR A 216 -20.74 13.04 -15.73
C THR A 216 -20.04 13.41 -14.44
N VAL A 217 -19.24 12.50 -13.90
CA VAL A 217 -18.38 12.72 -12.73
C VAL A 217 -16.95 12.85 -13.22
N ILE A 218 -16.28 13.94 -12.89
CA ILE A 218 -14.86 14.15 -13.18
C ILE A 218 -14.09 13.84 -11.89
N LYS A 219 -13.21 12.87 -11.96
CA LYS A 219 -12.32 12.45 -10.86
C LYS A 219 -10.98 13.13 -11.02
N TYR A 220 -10.46 13.72 -9.95
CA TYR A 220 -9.15 14.37 -9.92
C TYR A 220 -8.26 13.73 -8.88
N TRP A 221 -6.97 13.55 -9.20
CA TRP A 221 -5.93 13.12 -8.26
C TRP A 221 -4.58 13.69 -8.70
N TYR A 222 -3.62 13.70 -7.78
CA TYR A 222 -2.23 13.96 -8.12
C TYR A 222 -1.44 12.67 -8.22
N GLU A 223 -0.57 12.59 -9.21
CA GLU A 223 0.46 11.55 -9.35
C GLU A 223 1.81 12.15 -9.01
N ILE A 224 2.55 11.46 -8.13
CA ILE A 224 3.90 11.84 -7.73
C ILE A 224 4.80 10.68 -8.09
N SER A 225 5.77 10.93 -8.95
CA SER A 225 6.82 9.97 -9.21
C SER A 225 7.90 10.12 -8.12
N TYR A 226 8.28 9.00 -7.54
CA TYR A 226 9.30 8.95 -6.48
C TYR A 226 10.16 7.72 -6.63
N ARG A 227 11.38 7.79 -6.08
CA ARG A 227 12.23 6.63 -5.83
C ARG A 227 12.92 6.80 -4.48
N HIS A 228 13.20 5.66 -3.86
CA HIS A 228 13.93 5.61 -2.60
C HIS A 228 14.86 4.40 -2.63
N PRO A 229 16.03 4.52 -3.27
CA PRO A 229 16.99 3.44 -3.39
C PRO A 229 17.46 2.95 -2.03
N MET A 230 17.55 1.62 -1.90
CA MET A 230 18.13 0.97 -0.72
C MET A 230 19.12 -0.09 -1.15
N ASN A 231 20.20 -0.21 -0.37
CA ASN A 231 21.18 -1.26 -0.50
C ASN A 231 21.05 -2.24 0.67
N LEU A 232 21.15 -3.53 0.39
CA LEU A 232 21.25 -4.60 1.39
C LEU A 232 22.63 -5.21 1.33
N LYS A 233 23.35 -5.15 2.46
CA LYS A 233 24.60 -5.85 2.66
C LYS A 233 24.40 -6.95 3.71
N MET A 234 24.89 -8.15 3.42
CA MET A 234 24.87 -9.27 4.35
C MET A 234 26.31 -9.65 4.69
N ILE A 235 26.64 -9.69 5.97
CA ILE A 235 28.00 -9.89 6.49
C ILE A 235 27.98 -11.13 7.39
N ALA A 236 28.85 -12.08 7.08
CA ALA A 236 29.06 -13.30 7.88
C ALA A 236 29.69 -12.96 9.26
N PRO A 237 29.64 -13.88 10.24
CA PRO A 237 30.25 -13.68 11.55
C PRO A 237 31.77 -13.41 11.52
N ASP A 238 32.46 -13.88 10.49
CA ASP A 238 33.90 -13.67 10.24
C ASP A 238 34.22 -12.33 9.55
N GLY A 239 33.17 -11.50 9.27
CA GLY A 239 33.30 -10.22 8.59
C GLY A 239 33.25 -10.28 7.05
N LYS A 240 33.16 -11.47 6.46
CA LYS A 240 33.08 -11.64 5.01
C LYS A 240 31.73 -11.15 4.48
N ILE A 241 31.75 -10.37 3.40
CA ILE A 241 30.54 -9.95 2.69
C ILE A 241 30.00 -11.16 1.92
N MET A 242 28.79 -11.58 2.25
CA MET A 242 28.05 -12.66 1.59
C MET A 242 27.16 -12.14 0.46
N LEU A 243 26.62 -10.92 0.64
CA LEU A 243 25.75 -10.25 -0.31
C LEU A 243 25.97 -8.74 -0.22
N ASP A 244 25.94 -8.05 -1.36
CA ASP A 244 25.95 -6.59 -1.44
C ASP A 244 25.16 -6.21 -2.70
N ILE A 245 23.90 -5.82 -2.52
CA ILE A 245 22.99 -5.51 -3.63
C ILE A 245 22.24 -4.20 -3.40
N THR A 246 22.07 -3.45 -4.47
CA THR A 246 21.10 -2.37 -4.54
C THR A 246 19.90 -2.87 -5.36
N PHE A 247 18.71 -2.78 -4.79
CA PHE A 247 17.50 -3.29 -5.43
C PHE A 247 17.10 -2.42 -6.61
N GLU A 248 17.08 -2.98 -7.81
CA GLU A 248 16.72 -2.28 -9.04
C GLU A 248 15.30 -1.71 -8.96
N ASP A 249 14.34 -2.47 -8.45
CA ASP A 249 12.95 -2.04 -8.28
C ASP A 249 12.82 -0.79 -7.41
N LEU A 250 13.71 -0.58 -6.45
CA LEU A 250 13.72 0.59 -5.57
C LEU A 250 14.51 1.78 -6.16
N THR A 251 15.28 1.56 -7.22
CA THR A 251 15.98 2.61 -7.98
C THR A 251 15.13 3.20 -9.09
N ASN A 252 14.14 2.48 -9.55
CA ASN A 252 13.19 2.94 -10.56
C ASN A 252 12.13 3.84 -9.93
N TYR A 253 11.60 4.78 -10.73
CA TYR A 253 10.50 5.61 -10.28
C TYR A 253 9.21 4.82 -10.16
N SER A 254 8.61 4.90 -8.98
CA SER A 254 7.26 4.44 -8.67
C SER A 254 6.30 5.62 -8.67
N ILE A 255 5.00 5.38 -8.87
CA ILE A 255 3.97 6.41 -8.88
C ILE A 255 3.10 6.25 -7.65
N PHE A 256 3.05 7.30 -6.83
CA PHE A 256 2.06 7.44 -5.77
C PHE A 256 0.87 8.23 -6.28
N LYS A 257 -0.35 7.76 -6.03
CA LYS A 257 -1.60 8.46 -6.34
C LYS A 257 -2.23 8.97 -5.07
N THR A 258 -2.62 10.25 -5.06
CA THR A 258 -3.37 10.82 -3.93
C THR A 258 -4.81 10.31 -3.93
N GLN A 259 -5.52 10.61 -2.85
CA GLN A 259 -6.97 10.35 -2.79
C GLN A 259 -7.69 11.06 -3.94
N ILE A 260 -8.67 10.36 -4.51
CA ILE A 260 -9.49 10.89 -5.61
C ILE A 260 -10.52 11.87 -5.05
N ALA A 261 -10.59 13.06 -5.64
CA ALA A 261 -11.65 14.03 -5.40
C ALA A 261 -12.59 14.08 -6.61
N ASN A 262 -13.91 14.20 -6.36
CA ASN A 262 -14.91 14.25 -7.42
C ASN A 262 -15.30 15.71 -7.72
N ASN A 263 -15.38 16.03 -9.02
CA ASN A 263 -15.89 17.30 -9.57
C ASN A 263 -15.06 18.56 -9.25
N TYR A 264 -13.98 18.47 -8.49
CA TYR A 264 -13.07 19.60 -8.25
C TYR A 264 -11.64 19.08 -8.02
N ALA A 265 -10.65 19.84 -8.48
CA ALA A 265 -9.25 19.54 -8.19
C ALA A 265 -8.95 19.84 -6.71
N PRO A 266 -8.38 18.91 -5.95
CA PRO A 266 -8.04 19.14 -4.55
C PRO A 266 -6.90 20.16 -4.44
N THR A 267 -6.94 20.98 -3.39
CA THR A 267 -5.82 21.88 -3.07
C THR A 267 -4.61 21.05 -2.66
N LEU A 268 -3.47 21.32 -3.28
CA LEU A 268 -2.23 20.59 -3.03
C LEU A 268 -1.28 21.40 -2.15
N ASP A 269 -1.04 20.94 -0.93
CA ASP A 269 0.16 21.28 -0.18
C ASP A 269 1.28 20.32 -0.55
N ARG A 270 2.16 20.74 -1.46
CA ARG A 270 3.27 19.90 -1.97
C ARG A 270 4.21 19.42 -0.87
N LYS A 271 4.44 20.26 0.16
CA LYS A 271 5.33 19.92 1.28
C LYS A 271 4.71 18.88 2.19
N ALA A 272 3.48 19.13 2.64
CA ALA A 272 2.75 18.19 3.47
C ALA A 272 2.60 16.84 2.76
N LEU A 273 2.35 16.86 1.46
CA LEU A 273 2.20 15.63 0.68
C LEU A 273 3.50 14.82 0.65
N LYS A 274 4.64 15.41 0.26
CA LYS A 274 5.93 14.71 0.25
C LYS A 274 6.31 14.15 1.62
N MET A 275 5.98 14.86 2.69
CA MET A 275 6.25 14.39 4.06
C MET A 275 5.33 13.24 4.48
N SER A 276 4.06 13.26 4.06
CA SER A 276 3.03 12.32 4.56
C SER A 276 3.26 10.88 4.13
N PHE A 277 3.90 10.62 2.98
CA PHE A 277 4.08 9.26 2.50
C PHE A 277 5.51 8.71 2.63
N GLN A 278 6.48 9.49 3.19
CA GLN A 278 7.83 8.96 3.45
C GLN A 278 7.80 7.76 4.39
N ASP A 279 6.95 7.77 5.42
CA ASP A 279 6.79 6.64 6.33
C ASP A 279 6.37 5.39 5.57
N LYS A 280 5.33 5.51 4.74
CA LYS A 280 4.83 4.39 3.93
C LYS A 280 5.87 3.88 2.93
N ILE A 281 6.63 4.77 2.27
CA ILE A 281 7.70 4.35 1.36
C ILE A 281 8.75 3.52 2.09
N VAL A 282 9.19 3.97 3.27
CA VAL A 282 10.18 3.24 4.08
C VAL A 282 9.63 1.90 4.53
N GLU A 283 8.40 1.87 5.01
CA GLU A 283 7.73 0.63 5.45
C GLU A 283 7.60 -0.37 4.30
N ASP A 284 7.08 0.06 3.15
CA ASP A 284 6.89 -0.80 1.97
C ASP A 284 8.24 -1.33 1.44
N ASN A 285 9.27 -0.47 1.38
CA ASN A 285 10.59 -0.87 0.91
C ASN A 285 11.30 -1.82 1.88
N LEU A 286 11.20 -1.59 3.19
CA LEU A 286 11.77 -2.48 4.18
C LEU A 286 11.01 -3.82 4.24
N ALA A 287 9.70 -3.80 4.04
CA ALA A 287 8.90 -5.01 3.90
C ALA A 287 9.32 -5.84 2.67
N TYR A 288 9.56 -5.19 1.52
CA TYR A 288 10.09 -5.81 0.32
C TYR A 288 11.48 -6.46 0.58
N ILE A 289 12.39 -5.74 1.24
CA ILE A 289 13.71 -6.26 1.61
C ILE A 289 13.59 -7.44 2.58
N ARG A 290 12.69 -7.36 3.56
CA ARG A 290 12.40 -8.46 4.48
C ARG A 290 11.90 -9.69 3.74
N GLU A 291 11.00 -9.52 2.78
CA GLU A 291 10.48 -10.60 1.95
C GLU A 291 11.62 -11.27 1.16
N TYR A 292 12.50 -10.46 0.54
CA TYR A 292 13.70 -10.95 -0.13
C TYR A 292 14.59 -11.75 0.81
N ILE A 293 14.94 -11.21 1.99
CA ILE A 293 15.79 -11.88 2.98
C ILE A 293 15.19 -13.23 3.37
N ASN A 294 13.89 -13.29 3.63
CA ASN A 294 13.20 -14.51 4.06
C ASN A 294 12.99 -15.50 2.92
N ASP A 295 12.83 -15.03 1.69
CA ASP A 295 12.70 -15.92 0.54
C ASP A 295 14.01 -16.66 0.23
N TYR A 296 15.14 -15.98 0.39
CA TYR A 296 16.46 -16.56 0.10
C TYR A 296 17.12 -17.26 1.28
N TYR A 297 16.85 -16.84 2.53
CA TYR A 297 17.61 -17.28 3.70
C TYR A 297 16.76 -17.73 4.90
N GLY A 298 15.45 -17.42 4.94
CA GLY A 298 14.57 -17.68 6.09
C GLY A 298 13.72 -18.96 5.96
N TYR A 299 13.33 -19.51 7.09
CA TYR A 299 12.35 -20.60 7.20
C TYR A 299 11.00 -20.00 7.59
N THR A 300 10.24 -19.54 6.60
CA THR A 300 9.04 -18.77 6.84
C THR A 300 7.81 -19.64 7.05
N PRO A 301 7.12 -19.56 8.21
CA PRO A 301 5.84 -20.22 8.40
C PRO A 301 4.77 -19.51 7.56
N LEU A 302 4.06 -20.30 6.75
CA LEU A 302 3.00 -19.81 5.86
C LEU A 302 1.76 -20.70 5.96
N LYS A 303 0.62 -20.14 5.53
CA LYS A 303 -0.61 -20.90 5.31
C LYS A 303 -0.78 -21.19 3.83
N HIS A 304 -1.30 -22.37 3.54
CA HIS A 304 -1.68 -22.75 2.19
C HIS A 304 -3.09 -23.35 2.19
N THR A 305 -3.79 -23.17 1.09
CA THR A 305 -5.09 -23.79 0.86
C THR A 305 -5.00 -24.68 -0.37
N ALA A 306 -4.96 -25.99 -0.15
CA ALA A 306 -5.06 -26.96 -1.22
C ALA A 306 -6.52 -27.27 -1.53
N ILE A 307 -6.84 -27.51 -2.79
CA ILE A 307 -8.16 -28.01 -3.20
C ILE A 307 -8.09 -29.51 -3.35
N ILE A 308 -8.78 -30.23 -2.46
CA ILE A 308 -8.89 -31.70 -2.51
C ILE A 308 -10.27 -32.06 -2.98
N TYR A 309 -10.34 -32.84 -4.05
CA TYR A 309 -11.60 -33.26 -4.65
C TYR A 309 -12.16 -34.48 -3.95
N ARG A 310 -13.35 -34.34 -3.38
CA ARG A 310 -14.16 -35.45 -2.86
C ARG A 310 -15.13 -35.92 -3.93
N ILE A 311 -15.40 -37.23 -3.92
CA ILE A 311 -16.30 -37.83 -4.88
C ILE A 311 -17.45 -38.48 -4.11
N ASP A 312 -18.67 -38.15 -4.49
CA ASP A 312 -19.89 -38.71 -3.94
C ASP A 312 -20.82 -39.19 -5.05
N SER A 313 -21.52 -40.28 -4.81
CA SER A 313 -22.52 -40.81 -5.74
C SER A 313 -23.50 -41.74 -5.04
N LYS A 314 -24.75 -41.66 -5.43
CA LYS A 314 -25.77 -42.62 -5.01
C LYS A 314 -25.66 -43.96 -5.73
N LYS A 315 -24.93 -44.02 -6.85
CA LYS A 315 -24.83 -45.18 -7.72
C LYS A 315 -23.60 -46.05 -7.41
N PHE A 316 -22.50 -45.43 -7.06
CA PHE A 316 -21.21 -46.08 -6.86
C PHE A 316 -20.68 -45.84 -5.47
N ASN A 317 -19.94 -46.83 -4.92
CA ASN A 317 -19.25 -46.66 -3.65
C ASN A 317 -17.90 -45.94 -3.85
N TYR A 318 -17.66 -44.90 -3.02
CA TYR A 318 -16.41 -44.12 -2.96
C TYR A 318 -15.86 -44.01 -1.53
N ASP A 319 -16.13 -45.00 -0.66
CA ASP A 319 -15.62 -45.01 0.72
C ASP A 319 -14.09 -44.93 0.77
N THR A 320 -13.42 -45.53 -0.21
CA THR A 320 -11.96 -45.46 -0.37
C THR A 320 -11.50 -44.00 -0.63
N TYR A 321 -12.24 -43.22 -1.43
CA TYR A 321 -11.94 -41.80 -1.65
C TYR A 321 -12.17 -40.97 -0.39
N GLN A 322 -13.20 -41.27 0.39
CA GLN A 322 -13.44 -40.63 1.66
C GLN A 322 -12.29 -40.92 2.64
N LYS A 323 -11.84 -42.18 2.72
CA LYS A 323 -10.66 -42.55 3.52
C LYS A 323 -9.39 -41.81 3.07
N ALA A 324 -9.13 -41.74 1.77
CA ALA A 324 -7.98 -41.02 1.23
C ALA A 324 -8.04 -39.50 1.56
N TYR A 325 -9.25 -38.93 1.53
CA TYR A 325 -9.47 -37.54 1.95
C TYR A 325 -9.13 -37.32 3.43
N GLU A 326 -9.57 -38.22 4.31
CA GLU A 326 -9.25 -38.14 5.76
C GLU A 326 -7.73 -38.25 6.03
N GLU A 327 -7.07 -39.15 5.33
CA GLU A 327 -5.63 -39.36 5.43
C GLU A 327 -4.85 -38.13 4.95
N ILE A 328 -5.22 -37.52 3.78
CA ILE A 328 -4.53 -36.35 3.27
C ILE A 328 -4.74 -35.12 4.15
N VAL A 329 -5.94 -34.88 4.67
CA VAL A 329 -6.23 -33.78 5.61
C VAL A 329 -5.42 -33.94 6.90
N SER A 330 -5.36 -35.16 7.44
CA SER A 330 -4.53 -35.48 8.62
C SER A 330 -3.05 -35.23 8.34
N GLY A 331 -2.58 -35.60 7.13
CA GLY A 331 -1.21 -35.39 6.71
C GLY A 331 -0.86 -33.91 6.57
N PHE A 332 -1.71 -33.11 5.91
CA PHE A 332 -1.49 -31.68 5.74
C PHE A 332 -1.47 -30.94 7.07
N ASN A 333 -2.36 -31.25 7.98
CA ASN A 333 -2.36 -30.66 9.33
C ASN A 333 -1.09 -30.99 10.16
N ALA A 334 -0.35 -32.03 9.81
CA ALA A 334 0.88 -32.41 10.48
C ALA A 334 2.15 -31.81 9.83
N LEU A 335 2.05 -31.18 8.63
CA LEU A 335 3.24 -30.72 7.85
C LEU A 335 4.16 -29.79 8.61
N SER A 336 3.61 -28.89 9.43
CA SER A 336 4.41 -27.89 10.19
C SER A 336 4.88 -28.39 11.55
N THR A 337 4.28 -29.48 12.09
CA THR A 337 4.50 -29.93 13.46
C THR A 337 5.14 -31.31 13.57
N ASP A 338 4.81 -32.24 12.68
CA ASP A 338 5.30 -33.63 12.68
C ASP A 338 5.46 -34.12 11.24
N ARG A 339 6.63 -33.87 10.66
CA ARG A 339 6.94 -34.23 9.28
C ARG A 339 6.83 -35.73 9.02
N LYS A 340 7.21 -36.58 9.97
CA LYS A 340 7.13 -38.04 9.83
C LYS A 340 5.70 -38.53 9.73
N LYS A 341 4.83 -38.03 10.62
CA LYS A 341 3.40 -38.33 10.58
C LYS A 341 2.73 -37.79 9.30
N ALA A 342 3.11 -36.57 8.87
CA ALA A 342 2.63 -36.02 7.61
C ALA A 342 2.96 -36.92 6.42
N GLU A 343 4.22 -37.37 6.31
CA GLU A 343 4.69 -38.27 5.25
C GLU A 343 3.95 -39.62 5.26
N GLU A 344 3.74 -40.22 6.43
CA GLU A 344 2.97 -41.46 6.58
C GLU A 344 1.54 -41.29 6.06
N LYS A 345 0.85 -40.26 6.50
CA LYS A 345 -0.56 -39.99 6.17
C LYS A 345 -0.74 -39.62 4.69
N ILE A 346 0.10 -38.77 4.15
CA ILE A 346 0.05 -38.38 2.74
C ILE A 346 0.37 -39.60 1.84
N ASN A 347 1.36 -40.44 2.18
CA ASN A 347 1.65 -41.64 1.42
C ASN A 347 0.48 -42.65 1.49
N ALA A 348 -0.25 -42.76 2.62
CA ALA A 348 -1.44 -43.60 2.71
C ALA A 348 -2.56 -43.11 1.74
N ALA A 349 -2.80 -41.81 1.64
CA ALA A 349 -3.74 -41.24 0.68
C ALA A 349 -3.32 -41.52 -0.77
N ILE A 350 -2.02 -41.29 -1.09
CA ILE A 350 -1.46 -41.60 -2.42
C ILE A 350 -1.72 -43.06 -2.80
N ALA A 351 -1.39 -44.00 -1.92
CA ALA A 351 -1.58 -45.44 -2.18
C ALA A 351 -3.02 -45.80 -2.51
N ILE A 352 -3.99 -45.19 -1.82
CA ILE A 352 -5.42 -45.42 -2.09
C ILE A 352 -5.78 -44.85 -3.48
N TRP A 353 -5.40 -43.60 -3.78
CA TRP A 353 -5.75 -43.00 -5.08
C TRP A 353 -5.05 -43.68 -6.25
N GLU A 354 -3.81 -44.13 -6.10
CA GLU A 354 -3.10 -44.90 -7.14
C GLU A 354 -3.73 -46.25 -7.40
N GLU A 355 -4.14 -46.94 -6.34
CA GLU A 355 -4.86 -48.24 -6.48
C GLU A 355 -6.18 -48.06 -7.21
N GLU A 356 -6.95 -47.04 -6.82
CA GLU A 356 -8.20 -46.69 -7.50
C GLU A 356 -7.97 -46.39 -8.99
N MET A 357 -6.93 -45.63 -9.32
CA MET A 357 -6.62 -45.26 -10.71
C MET A 357 -6.21 -46.43 -11.59
N LYS A 358 -5.86 -47.61 -11.05
CA LYS A 358 -5.62 -48.82 -11.87
C LYS A 358 -6.87 -49.31 -12.56
N ALA A 359 -8.06 -49.05 -11.97
CA ALA A 359 -9.35 -49.45 -12.53
C ALA A 359 -9.92 -48.42 -13.54
N TYR A 360 -9.17 -47.34 -13.86
CA TYR A 360 -9.59 -46.35 -14.83
C TYR A 360 -9.50 -46.88 -16.26
N ASP A 361 -10.65 -46.91 -16.96
CA ASP A 361 -10.72 -47.21 -18.40
C ASP A 361 -11.21 -45.97 -19.18
N PRO A 362 -10.39 -45.40 -20.06
CA PRO A 362 -10.80 -44.22 -20.88
C PRO A 362 -12.01 -44.51 -21.79
N ALA A 363 -12.28 -45.78 -22.12
CA ALA A 363 -13.42 -46.17 -22.97
C ALA A 363 -14.73 -46.19 -22.19
N ASP A 364 -14.69 -46.37 -20.87
CA ASP A 364 -15.88 -46.41 -20.01
C ASP A 364 -16.30 -45.04 -19.49
N THR A 365 -16.95 -44.26 -20.33
CA THR A 365 -17.38 -42.87 -20.02
C THR A 365 -18.52 -42.80 -18.98
N LYS A 366 -19.18 -43.91 -18.64
CA LYS A 366 -20.30 -44.01 -17.69
C LYS A 366 -19.95 -44.83 -16.46
N GLY A 367 -18.74 -45.33 -16.41
CA GLY A 367 -18.24 -46.15 -15.30
C GLY A 367 -18.06 -45.38 -13.99
N ARG A 368 -17.69 -46.15 -12.98
CA ARG A 368 -17.37 -45.60 -11.64
C ARG A 368 -16.23 -44.53 -11.73
N LEU A 369 -15.22 -44.80 -12.55
CA LEU A 369 -14.09 -43.87 -12.78
C LEU A 369 -14.18 -43.30 -14.21
N ASN A 370 -14.96 -42.26 -14.39
CA ASN A 370 -14.99 -41.52 -15.66
C ASN A 370 -13.83 -40.50 -15.73
N SER A 371 -13.69 -39.79 -16.86
CA SER A 371 -12.65 -38.81 -17.11
C SER A 371 -12.59 -37.68 -16.05
N ASP A 372 -13.77 -37.18 -15.61
CA ASP A 372 -13.81 -36.08 -14.64
C ASP A 372 -13.28 -36.54 -13.27
N ILE A 373 -13.62 -37.77 -12.83
CA ILE A 373 -13.10 -38.35 -11.59
C ILE A 373 -11.60 -38.63 -11.71
N ALA A 374 -11.16 -39.12 -12.87
CA ALA A 374 -9.73 -39.34 -13.12
C ALA A 374 -8.93 -38.00 -13.03
N ILE A 375 -9.45 -36.94 -13.62
CA ILE A 375 -8.83 -35.58 -13.52
C ILE A 375 -8.81 -35.12 -12.06
N ALA A 376 -9.89 -35.20 -11.32
CA ALA A 376 -9.98 -34.82 -9.92
C ALA A 376 -8.97 -35.62 -9.06
N THR A 377 -8.86 -36.93 -9.28
CA THR A 377 -7.91 -37.81 -8.58
C THR A 377 -6.46 -37.43 -8.92
N ARG A 378 -6.14 -37.05 -10.18
CA ARG A 378 -4.81 -36.58 -10.56
C ARG A 378 -4.45 -35.26 -9.89
N PHE A 379 -5.38 -34.35 -9.71
CA PHE A 379 -5.13 -33.13 -8.94
C PHE A 379 -4.88 -33.42 -7.45
N ASN A 380 -5.62 -34.38 -6.85
CA ASN A 380 -5.34 -34.81 -5.47
C ASN A 380 -3.96 -35.42 -5.34
N LEU A 381 -3.56 -36.28 -6.28
CA LEU A 381 -2.20 -36.87 -6.33
C LEU A 381 -1.13 -35.79 -6.53
N TYR A 382 -1.38 -34.78 -7.38
CA TYR A 382 -0.46 -33.64 -7.52
C TYR A 382 -0.20 -32.96 -6.19
N GLU A 383 -1.26 -32.57 -5.45
CA GLU A 383 -1.12 -31.95 -4.12
C GLU A 383 -0.35 -32.86 -3.16
N ALA A 384 -0.68 -34.13 -3.12
CA ALA A 384 -0.01 -35.08 -2.25
C ALA A 384 1.49 -35.21 -2.55
N TYR A 385 1.87 -35.35 -3.82
CA TYR A 385 3.28 -35.44 -4.23
C TYR A 385 4.03 -34.14 -4.02
N LEU A 386 3.40 -32.99 -4.30
CA LEU A 386 3.99 -31.67 -4.08
C LEU A 386 4.46 -31.50 -2.63
N TRP A 387 3.59 -31.82 -1.67
CA TRP A 387 3.90 -31.63 -0.23
C TRP A 387 4.81 -32.68 0.37
N LEU A 388 5.06 -33.76 -0.37
CA LEU A 388 6.14 -34.72 -0.10
C LEU A 388 7.48 -34.36 -0.78
N ASN A 389 7.56 -33.21 -1.48
CA ASN A 389 8.71 -32.77 -2.29
C ASN A 389 9.05 -33.74 -3.43
N LYS A 390 8.08 -34.57 -3.85
CA LYS A 390 8.20 -35.50 -4.98
C LYS A 390 7.78 -34.78 -6.28
N PHE A 391 8.57 -33.76 -6.66
CA PHE A 391 8.23 -32.80 -7.70
C PHE A 391 8.03 -33.41 -9.10
N ASP A 392 8.82 -34.45 -9.43
CA ASP A 392 8.69 -35.14 -10.72
C ASP A 392 7.37 -35.91 -10.81
N GLN A 393 6.97 -36.58 -9.73
CA GLN A 393 5.69 -37.27 -9.65
C GLN A 393 4.52 -36.26 -9.68
N ALA A 394 4.66 -35.11 -9.04
CA ALA A 394 3.65 -34.06 -9.10
C ALA A 394 3.47 -33.52 -10.55
N GLU A 395 4.56 -33.22 -11.27
CA GLU A 395 4.52 -32.79 -12.66
C GLU A 395 3.93 -33.87 -13.59
N GLU A 396 4.25 -35.15 -13.33
CA GLU A 396 3.68 -36.29 -14.06
C GLU A 396 2.14 -36.32 -13.94
N GLN A 397 1.58 -36.04 -12.74
CA GLN A 397 0.13 -35.98 -12.56
C GLN A 397 -0.50 -34.86 -13.39
N LEU A 398 0.09 -33.67 -13.42
CA LEU A 398 -0.39 -32.56 -14.24
C LEU A 398 -0.32 -32.88 -15.74
N SER A 399 0.71 -33.59 -16.17
CA SER A 399 0.84 -34.06 -17.56
C SER A 399 -0.24 -35.08 -17.92
N LYS A 400 -0.56 -36.02 -16.99
CA LYS A 400 -1.66 -36.96 -17.15
C LYS A 400 -3.03 -36.26 -17.22
N VAL A 401 -3.25 -35.18 -16.46
CA VAL A 401 -4.47 -34.36 -16.59
C VAL A 401 -4.65 -33.85 -18.01
N ILE A 402 -3.58 -33.25 -18.60
CA ILE A 402 -3.65 -32.77 -19.98
C ILE A 402 -3.99 -33.86 -20.97
N GLY A 403 -3.47 -35.09 -20.78
CA GLY A 403 -3.82 -36.26 -21.61
C GLY A 403 -5.29 -36.66 -21.55
N LEU A 404 -6.02 -36.30 -20.51
CA LEU A 404 -7.45 -36.57 -20.31
C LEU A 404 -8.38 -35.53 -20.95
N LYS A 405 -7.85 -34.58 -21.72
CA LYS A 405 -8.59 -33.48 -22.36
C LYS A 405 -9.43 -32.66 -21.38
N PRO A 406 -8.78 -31.97 -20.44
CA PRO A 406 -9.45 -31.19 -19.40
C PRO A 406 -10.25 -30.01 -19.99
N SER A 407 -11.21 -29.50 -19.23
CA SER A 407 -11.91 -28.25 -19.55
C SER A 407 -10.95 -27.05 -19.50
N LYS A 408 -11.32 -25.93 -20.16
CA LYS A 408 -10.53 -24.66 -20.11
C LYS A 408 -10.21 -24.18 -18.68
N ARG A 409 -11.14 -24.38 -17.73
CA ARG A 409 -10.91 -24.06 -16.31
C ARG A 409 -9.80 -24.93 -15.72
N GLN A 410 -9.85 -26.23 -15.97
CA GLN A 410 -8.85 -27.20 -15.49
C GLN A 410 -7.47 -26.97 -16.15
N GLU A 411 -7.42 -26.59 -17.44
CA GLU A 411 -6.17 -26.18 -18.10
C GLU A 411 -5.56 -24.93 -17.42
N GLY A 412 -6.41 -23.97 -17.02
CA GLY A 412 -5.98 -22.81 -16.24
C GLY A 412 -5.37 -23.20 -14.89
N LEU A 413 -5.97 -24.15 -14.18
CA LEU A 413 -5.45 -24.70 -12.92
C LEU A 413 -4.11 -25.41 -13.13
N VAL A 414 -3.94 -26.20 -14.18
CA VAL A 414 -2.66 -26.85 -14.49
C VAL A 414 -1.54 -25.84 -14.66
N LYS A 415 -1.80 -24.70 -15.34
CA LYS A 415 -0.79 -23.64 -15.47
C LYS A 415 -0.40 -23.04 -14.12
N GLN A 416 -1.38 -22.72 -13.27
CA GLN A 416 -1.13 -22.19 -11.93
C GLN A 416 -0.34 -23.19 -11.06
N TYR A 417 -0.69 -24.45 -11.11
CA TYR A 417 -0.02 -25.52 -10.37
C TYR A 417 1.41 -25.75 -10.85
N ARG A 418 1.70 -25.63 -12.14
CA ARG A 418 3.05 -25.68 -12.68
C ARG A 418 3.93 -24.54 -12.20
N GLU A 419 3.41 -23.32 -12.18
CA GLU A 419 4.16 -22.16 -11.65
C GLU A 419 4.45 -22.35 -10.15
N PHE A 420 3.48 -22.80 -9.37
CA PHE A 420 3.69 -23.06 -7.95
C PHE A 420 4.69 -24.20 -7.72
N LEU A 421 4.58 -25.28 -8.47
CA LEU A 421 5.55 -26.40 -8.45
C LEU A 421 6.97 -25.92 -8.74
N LYS A 422 7.15 -25.08 -9.76
CA LYS A 422 8.45 -24.52 -10.12
C LYS A 422 9.04 -23.69 -8.97
N MET A 423 8.22 -22.85 -8.33
CA MET A 423 8.65 -22.07 -7.17
C MET A 423 9.04 -22.94 -5.99
N GLN A 424 8.31 -24.03 -5.71
CA GLN A 424 8.64 -24.96 -4.63
C GLN A 424 9.91 -25.75 -4.96
N ARG A 425 10.04 -26.28 -6.17
CA ARG A 425 11.23 -27.04 -6.62
C ARG A 425 12.53 -26.22 -6.50
N ALA A 426 12.49 -24.91 -6.73
CA ALA A 426 13.66 -24.04 -6.62
C ALA A 426 14.23 -23.92 -5.19
N ARG A 427 13.54 -24.49 -4.18
CA ARG A 427 13.91 -24.43 -2.75
C ARG A 427 14.55 -25.72 -2.24
N PHE A 428 14.65 -26.75 -3.12
CA PHE A 428 15.19 -28.07 -2.82
C PHE A 428 16.25 -28.48 -3.84
#